data_caf661404c91f383a17767c807e2bd10
#
_entry.id   caf661404c91f383a17767c807e2bd10
#
_cell.length_a   1.000
_cell.length_b   1.000
_cell.length_c   1.000
_cell.angle_alpha   90.00
_cell.angle_beta   90.00
_cell.angle_gamma   90.00
#
_symmetry.space_group_name_H-M   'P 1'
#
loop_
_entity.id
_entity.type
_entity.pdbx_description
1 polymer ?
#
loop_
_entity_poly.entity_id
_entity_poly.type
_entity_poly.pdbx_seq_one_letter_code
_entity_poly.pdbx_strand_id
1 'polypeptide(L)'
;MATGKLILTTISGYDKPGVPASLTGILAENDAYILDIGQADIHNNLNLGILFQTTEEKSGDILKELLFKSYELNVKIRFTPITEEEYMEWVSLQGRNRYIITLVARRITAQMIAGVSDASAKQGLNIDDIKRLTGRISLNDEENG
;
A
#
# COMPACT_ATOMS: atom_id res chain seq x y z
N MET A 1 -26.43 -5.23 -12.28
CA MET A 1 -25.68 -4.85 -11.08
C MET A 1 -25.42 -3.36 -11.06
N ALA A 2 -25.78 -2.71 -9.98
CA ALA A 2 -25.42 -1.31 -9.82
C ALA A 2 -23.90 -1.19 -9.93
N THR A 3 -23.43 -0.24 -10.73
CA THR A 3 -22.02 0.10 -10.83
C THR A 3 -21.54 0.57 -9.47
N GLY A 4 -20.74 -0.23 -8.80
CA GLY A 4 -20.16 0.14 -7.53
C GLY A 4 -19.09 1.22 -7.71
N LYS A 5 -18.95 2.07 -6.72
CA LYS A 5 -17.81 2.99 -6.64
C LYS A 5 -16.58 2.25 -6.19
N LEU A 6 -15.49 2.46 -6.88
CA LEU A 6 -14.17 1.93 -6.52
C LEU A 6 -13.35 3.06 -5.93
N ILE A 7 -12.85 2.86 -4.72
CA ILE A 7 -12.10 3.89 -4.01
C ILE A 7 -10.83 3.29 -3.44
N LEU A 8 -9.70 3.88 -3.79
CA LEU A 8 -8.42 3.58 -3.17
C LEU A 8 -8.23 4.53 -1.99
N THR A 9 -8.09 3.96 -0.80
CA THR A 9 -7.84 4.70 0.42
C THR A 9 -6.42 4.45 0.86
N THR A 10 -5.64 5.52 1.01
CA THR A 10 -4.26 5.42 1.51
C THR A 10 -4.16 6.12 2.86
N ILE A 11 -3.59 5.41 3.82
CA ILE A 11 -3.46 5.84 5.20
C ILE A 11 -1.98 5.86 5.58
N SER A 12 -1.53 6.93 6.20
CA SER A 12 -0.16 7.05 6.67
C SER A 12 -0.10 7.72 8.03
N GLY A 13 0.86 7.30 8.84
CA GLY A 13 1.06 7.85 10.16
C GLY A 13 1.84 6.93 11.06
N TYR A 14 1.93 7.31 12.32
CA TYR A 14 2.62 6.50 13.31
C TYR A 14 1.87 5.18 13.53
N ASP A 15 2.62 4.07 13.46
CA ASP A 15 2.03 2.74 13.65
C ASP A 15 1.68 2.53 15.13
N LYS A 16 0.45 2.17 15.37
CA LYS A 16 -0.07 1.79 16.68
C LYS A 16 -1.09 0.66 16.53
N PRO A 17 -1.24 -0.17 17.58
CA PRO A 17 -2.22 -1.25 17.55
C PRO A 17 -3.62 -0.74 17.24
N GLY A 18 -4.32 -1.45 16.40
CA GLY A 18 -5.72 -1.21 16.11
C GLY A 18 -6.03 -0.27 14.95
N VAL A 19 -5.03 0.37 14.32
CA VAL A 19 -5.29 1.26 13.17
C VAL A 19 -5.94 0.51 12.01
N PRO A 20 -5.37 -0.60 11.49
CA PRO A 20 -6.04 -1.34 10.42
C PRO A 20 -7.40 -1.90 10.84
N ALA A 21 -7.52 -2.42 12.06
CA ALA A 21 -8.77 -3.00 12.57
C ALA A 21 -9.89 -1.97 12.64
N SER A 22 -9.59 -0.76 13.10
CA SER A 22 -10.59 0.33 13.19
C SER A 22 -11.10 0.74 11.82
N LEU A 23 -10.21 0.86 10.83
CA LEU A 23 -10.56 1.30 9.49
C LEU A 23 -11.29 0.20 8.69
N THR A 24 -10.79 -1.03 8.76
CA THR A 24 -11.48 -2.15 8.10
C THR A 24 -12.83 -2.46 8.76
N GLY A 25 -12.96 -2.23 10.06
CA GLY A 25 -14.22 -2.35 10.78
C GLY A 25 -15.32 -1.44 10.23
N ILE A 26 -14.98 -0.21 9.88
CA ILE A 26 -15.91 0.73 9.25
C ILE A 26 -16.38 0.19 7.90
N LEU A 27 -15.46 -0.35 7.10
CA LEU A 27 -15.81 -0.95 5.82
C LEU A 27 -16.73 -2.15 6.00
N ALA A 28 -16.47 -2.98 7.00
CA ALA A 28 -17.30 -4.15 7.32
C ALA A 28 -18.71 -3.75 7.75
N GLU A 29 -18.84 -2.75 8.61
CA GLU A 29 -20.14 -2.25 9.08
C GLU A 29 -21.00 -1.68 7.96
N ASN A 30 -20.39 -1.19 6.91
CA ASN A 30 -21.06 -0.61 5.75
C ASN A 30 -21.15 -1.56 4.55
N ASP A 31 -20.86 -2.83 4.75
CA ASP A 31 -20.90 -3.86 3.70
C ASP A 31 -20.05 -3.53 2.47
N ALA A 32 -18.97 -2.79 2.66
CA ALA A 32 -18.02 -2.50 1.58
C ALA A 32 -17.20 -3.76 1.27
N TYR A 33 -16.89 -3.95 0.01
CA TYR A 33 -16.14 -5.09 -0.45
C TYR A 33 -14.67 -4.70 -0.65
N ILE A 34 -13.75 -5.34 0.06
CA ILE A 34 -12.31 -5.08 -0.10
C ILE A 34 -11.80 -5.87 -1.29
N LEU A 35 -11.29 -5.16 -2.30
CA LEU A 35 -10.72 -5.75 -3.51
C LEU A 35 -9.23 -6.01 -3.36
N ASP A 36 -8.54 -5.15 -2.62
CA ASP A 36 -7.11 -5.31 -2.34
C ASP A 36 -6.75 -4.55 -1.07
N ILE A 37 -5.73 -5.04 -0.38
CA ILE A 37 -5.20 -4.39 0.83
C ILE A 37 -3.70 -4.70 0.95
N GLY A 38 -2.94 -3.69 1.31
CA GLY A 38 -1.51 -3.83 1.53
C GLY A 38 -1.01 -2.88 2.58
N GLN A 39 -0.04 -3.32 3.36
CA GLN A 39 0.56 -2.52 4.42
C GLN A 39 2.07 -2.64 4.38
N ALA A 40 2.76 -1.53 4.58
CA ALA A 40 4.21 -1.49 4.76
C ALA A 40 4.56 -0.54 5.90
N ASP A 41 5.40 -1.00 6.80
CA ASP A 41 5.87 -0.21 7.92
C ASP A 41 7.36 0.08 7.75
N ILE A 42 7.72 1.35 7.83
CA ILE A 42 9.11 1.79 7.82
C ILE A 42 9.30 2.72 9.01
N HIS A 43 10.18 2.36 9.93
CA HIS A 43 10.50 3.14 11.11
C HIS A 43 9.25 3.54 11.92
N ASN A 44 8.40 2.56 12.25
CA ASN A 44 7.13 2.78 12.96
C ASN A 44 6.16 3.71 12.23
N ASN A 45 6.39 3.92 10.95
CA ASN A 45 5.49 4.69 10.11
C ASN A 45 4.66 3.74 9.25
N LEU A 46 3.37 3.76 9.46
CA LEU A 46 2.40 2.92 8.77
C LEU A 46 2.08 3.52 7.41
N ASN A 47 2.09 2.67 6.38
CA ASN A 47 1.52 2.97 5.07
C ASN A 47 0.56 1.86 4.72
N LEU A 48 -0.72 2.16 4.74
CA LEU A 48 -1.80 1.20 4.50
C LEU A 48 -2.59 1.63 3.27
N GLY A 49 -2.75 0.73 2.31
CA GLY A 49 -3.60 0.94 1.15
C GLY A 49 -4.76 -0.03 1.17
N ILE A 50 -5.97 0.47 0.95
CA ILE A 50 -7.17 -0.35 0.86
C ILE A 50 -7.94 0.07 -0.39
N LEU A 51 -8.11 -0.85 -1.31
CA LEU A 51 -8.99 -0.66 -2.47
C LEU A 51 -10.31 -1.36 -2.18
N PHE A 52 -11.39 -0.60 -2.14
CA PHE A 52 -12.70 -1.14 -1.82
C PHE A 52 -13.76 -0.70 -2.81
N GLN A 53 -14.81 -1.48 -2.89
CA GLN A 53 -15.99 -1.22 -3.69
C GLN A 53 -17.18 -1.00 -2.78
N THR A 54 -17.98 0.00 -3.07
CA THR A 54 -19.22 0.30 -2.37
C THR A 54 -20.25 0.84 -3.35
N THR A 55 -21.46 1.07 -2.86
CA THR A 55 -22.53 1.69 -3.66
C THR A 55 -22.40 3.21 -3.62
N GLU A 56 -22.99 3.88 -4.62
CA GLU A 56 -23.10 5.32 -4.66
C GLU A 56 -23.76 5.88 -3.39
N GLU A 57 -24.80 5.21 -2.91
CA GLU A 57 -25.56 5.63 -1.73
C GLU A 57 -24.72 5.59 -0.44
N LYS A 58 -23.89 4.56 -0.26
CA LYS A 58 -23.10 4.35 0.95
C LYS A 58 -21.77 5.07 0.92
N SER A 59 -21.28 5.45 -0.25
CA SER A 59 -19.92 6.00 -0.41
C SER A 59 -19.67 7.23 0.45
N GLY A 60 -20.61 8.17 0.48
CA GLY A 60 -20.46 9.40 1.26
C GLY A 60 -20.32 9.15 2.75
N ASP A 61 -21.14 8.27 3.30
CA ASP A 61 -21.10 7.93 4.72
C ASP A 61 -19.82 7.20 5.09
N ILE A 62 -19.36 6.28 4.24
CA ILE A 62 -18.11 5.55 4.45
C ILE A 62 -16.92 6.52 4.49
N LEU A 63 -16.82 7.41 3.51
CA LEU A 63 -15.74 8.39 3.44
C LEU A 63 -15.72 9.28 4.68
N LYS A 64 -16.90 9.72 5.11
CA LYS A 64 -17.06 10.53 6.31
C LYS A 64 -16.60 9.80 7.57
N GLU A 65 -17.04 8.56 7.76
CA GLU A 65 -16.67 7.75 8.92
C GLU A 65 -15.16 7.45 8.94
N LEU A 66 -14.58 7.12 7.79
CA LEU A 66 -13.13 6.90 7.67
C LEU A 66 -12.35 8.16 7.99
N LEU A 67 -12.82 9.31 7.52
CA LEU A 67 -12.17 10.59 7.77
C LEU A 67 -12.18 10.92 9.28
N PHE A 68 -13.32 10.77 9.94
CA PHE A 68 -13.42 11.01 11.39
C PHE A 68 -12.54 10.04 12.18
N LYS A 69 -12.55 8.76 11.80
CA LYS A 69 -11.71 7.76 12.48
C LYS A 69 -10.21 8.06 12.30
N SER A 70 -9.80 8.48 11.12
CA SER A 70 -8.41 8.86 10.87
C SER A 70 -7.97 10.04 11.76
N TYR A 71 -8.86 10.99 11.96
CA TYR A 71 -8.60 12.11 12.88
C TYR A 71 -8.41 11.63 14.32
N GLU A 72 -9.30 10.75 14.80
CA GLU A 72 -9.17 10.16 16.14
C GLU A 72 -7.87 9.37 16.31
N LEU A 73 -7.47 8.63 15.27
CA LEU A 73 -6.26 7.82 15.27
C LEU A 73 -4.98 8.63 15.00
N ASN A 74 -5.12 9.89 14.68
CA ASN A 74 -4.03 10.79 14.31
C ASN A 74 -3.20 10.26 13.14
N VAL A 75 -3.88 9.77 12.12
CA VAL A 75 -3.28 9.34 10.86
C VAL A 75 -3.81 10.19 9.72
N LYS A 76 -3.04 10.27 8.64
CA LYS A 76 -3.45 10.94 7.41
C LYS A 76 -4.17 9.97 6.51
N ILE A 77 -5.24 10.41 5.89
CA ILE A 77 -6.01 9.60 4.96
C ILE A 77 -6.21 10.34 3.64
N ARG A 78 -6.13 9.60 2.54
CA ARG A 78 -6.38 10.11 1.21
C ARG A 78 -7.31 9.16 0.49
N PHE A 79 -8.28 9.71 -0.23
CA PHE A 79 -9.21 8.95 -1.06
C PHE A 79 -8.93 9.26 -2.53
N THR A 80 -8.80 8.20 -3.34
CA THR A 80 -8.60 8.31 -4.77
C THR A 80 -9.68 7.48 -5.47
N PRO A 81 -10.62 8.11 -6.18
CA PRO A 81 -11.58 7.37 -6.98
C PRO A 81 -10.86 6.63 -8.11
N ILE A 82 -11.25 5.37 -8.31
CA ILE A 82 -10.70 4.51 -9.37
C ILE A 82 -11.83 4.21 -10.34
N THR A 83 -11.59 4.35 -11.63
CA THR A 83 -12.57 3.98 -12.63
C THR A 83 -12.59 2.47 -12.81
N GLU A 84 -13.72 1.94 -13.24
CA GLU A 84 -13.85 0.52 -13.56
C GLU A 84 -12.83 0.09 -14.61
N GLU A 85 -12.60 0.94 -15.61
CA GLU A 85 -11.59 0.71 -16.66
C GLU A 85 -10.18 0.60 -16.09
N GLU A 86 -9.78 1.51 -15.22
CA GLU A 86 -8.47 1.47 -14.54
C GLU A 86 -8.30 0.20 -13.71
N TYR A 87 -9.35 -0.20 -13.00
CA TYR A 87 -9.34 -1.41 -12.20
C TYR A 87 -9.20 -2.65 -13.09
N MET A 88 -9.98 -2.74 -14.16
CA MET A 88 -9.93 -3.89 -15.09
C MET A 88 -8.58 -3.97 -15.81
N GLU A 89 -7.99 -2.84 -16.18
CA GLU A 89 -6.66 -2.80 -16.76
C GLU A 89 -5.62 -3.34 -15.77
N TRP A 90 -5.69 -2.89 -14.52
CA TRP A 90 -4.79 -3.37 -13.46
C TRP A 90 -4.94 -4.89 -13.23
N VAL A 91 -6.16 -5.39 -13.19
CA VAL A 91 -6.42 -6.84 -13.04
C VAL A 91 -5.86 -7.62 -14.23
N SER A 92 -5.94 -7.07 -15.45
CA SER A 92 -5.43 -7.74 -16.65
C SER A 92 -3.91 -7.93 -16.64
N LEU A 93 -3.19 -7.16 -15.82
CA LEU A 93 -1.76 -7.30 -15.64
C LEU A 93 -1.38 -8.49 -14.74
N GLN A 94 -2.35 -9.07 -14.04
CA GLN A 94 -2.12 -10.27 -13.25
C GLN A 94 -1.83 -11.46 -14.17
N GLY A 95 -0.94 -12.34 -13.73
CA GLY A 95 -0.54 -13.51 -14.51
C GLY A 95 0.60 -13.25 -15.50
N ARG A 96 1.12 -12.02 -15.60
CA ARG A 96 2.35 -11.75 -16.31
C ARG A 96 3.54 -12.39 -15.58
N ASN A 97 4.60 -12.64 -16.31
CA ASN A 97 5.82 -13.21 -15.73
C ASN A 97 6.35 -12.29 -14.62
N ARG A 98 6.57 -12.88 -13.46
CA ARG A 98 7.19 -12.18 -12.34
C ARG A 98 8.66 -12.56 -12.24
N TYR A 99 9.48 -11.57 -11.93
CA TYR A 99 10.91 -11.75 -11.74
C TYR A 99 11.26 -11.29 -10.33
N ILE A 100 12.15 -12.02 -9.68
CA ILE A 100 12.67 -11.66 -8.37
C ILE A 100 14.15 -11.35 -8.54
N ILE A 101 14.56 -10.15 -8.15
CA ILE A 101 15.93 -9.71 -8.16
C ILE A 101 16.38 -9.58 -6.71
N THR A 102 17.43 -10.29 -6.34
CA THR A 102 17.98 -10.22 -4.99
C THR A 102 19.37 -9.57 -5.02
N LEU A 103 19.51 -8.50 -4.26
CA LEU A 103 20.81 -7.85 -4.07
C LEU A 103 21.44 -8.37 -2.78
N VAL A 104 22.68 -8.86 -2.89
CA VAL A 104 23.45 -9.32 -1.74
C VAL A 104 24.78 -8.56 -1.73
N ALA A 105 24.99 -7.80 -0.66
CA ALA A 105 26.22 -7.05 -0.47
C ALA A 105 26.44 -6.81 1.03
N ARG A 106 27.65 -6.48 1.43
CA ARG A 106 27.92 -6.09 2.81
C ARG A 106 27.16 -4.83 3.19
N ARG A 107 27.04 -3.91 2.26
CA ARG A 107 26.29 -2.68 2.43
C ARG A 107 25.54 -2.37 1.13
N ILE A 108 24.24 -2.23 1.21
CA ILE A 108 23.43 -1.84 0.05
C ILE A 108 23.44 -0.31 -0.03
N THR A 109 23.97 0.22 -1.11
CA THR A 109 24.01 1.66 -1.36
C THR A 109 22.83 2.10 -2.22
N ALA A 110 22.49 3.37 -2.14
CA ALA A 110 21.48 3.96 -3.02
C ALA A 110 21.85 3.81 -4.49
N GLN A 111 23.14 3.88 -4.81
CA GLN A 111 23.65 3.70 -6.18
C GLN A 111 23.35 2.30 -6.71
N MET A 112 23.48 1.27 -5.89
CA MET A 112 23.14 -0.11 -6.27
C MET A 112 21.66 -0.24 -6.59
N ILE A 113 20.80 0.33 -5.75
CA ILE A 113 19.36 0.31 -5.96
C ILE A 113 18.98 1.08 -7.22
N ALA A 114 19.55 2.25 -7.42
CA ALA A 114 19.34 3.06 -8.62
C ALA A 114 19.76 2.32 -9.88
N GLY A 115 20.91 1.64 -9.84
CA GLY A 115 21.40 0.84 -10.97
C GLY A 115 20.47 -0.29 -11.35
N VAL A 116 20.01 -1.06 -10.38
CA VAL A 116 19.07 -2.16 -10.61
C VAL A 116 17.73 -1.64 -11.10
N SER A 117 17.24 -0.56 -10.51
CA SER A 117 15.98 0.07 -10.93
C SER A 117 16.04 0.58 -12.36
N ASP A 118 17.15 1.22 -12.73
CA ASP A 118 17.35 1.72 -14.09
C ASP A 118 17.46 0.57 -15.10
N ALA A 119 18.23 -0.46 -14.78
CA ALA A 119 18.36 -1.64 -15.65
C ALA A 119 17.02 -2.34 -15.85
N SER A 120 16.21 -2.44 -14.81
CA SER A 120 14.86 -3.01 -14.89
C SER A 120 13.95 -2.17 -15.78
N ALA A 121 13.97 -0.86 -15.63
CA ALA A 121 13.17 0.08 -16.43
C ALA A 121 13.54 0.00 -17.91
N LYS A 122 14.83 -0.11 -18.23
CA LYS A 122 15.30 -0.24 -19.63
C LYS A 122 14.82 -1.54 -20.30
N GLN A 123 14.53 -2.55 -19.50
CA GLN A 123 13.96 -3.81 -20.00
C GLN A 123 12.43 -3.79 -20.01
N GLY A 124 11.80 -2.66 -19.72
CA GLY A 124 10.36 -2.52 -19.66
C GLY A 124 9.73 -3.19 -18.43
N LEU A 125 10.53 -3.50 -17.42
CA LEU A 125 10.06 -4.12 -16.18
C LEU A 125 9.65 -3.04 -15.17
N ASN A 126 8.51 -3.24 -14.54
CA ASN A 126 8.05 -2.41 -13.44
C ASN A 126 8.39 -3.07 -12.11
N ILE A 127 8.81 -2.27 -11.14
CA ILE A 127 9.06 -2.77 -9.79
C ILE A 127 7.77 -2.63 -8.99
N ASP A 128 7.23 -3.76 -8.57
CA ASP A 128 5.97 -3.80 -7.81
C ASP A 128 6.21 -3.78 -6.30
N ASP A 129 7.33 -4.30 -5.85
CA ASP A 129 7.62 -4.44 -4.43
C ASP A 129 9.12 -4.46 -4.19
N ILE A 130 9.54 -3.83 -3.11
CA ILE A 130 10.94 -3.84 -2.66
C ILE A 130 10.95 -4.14 -1.17
N LYS A 131 11.68 -5.17 -0.77
CA LYS A 131 11.76 -5.60 0.63
C LYS A 131 13.18 -5.81 1.07
N ARG A 132 13.45 -5.46 2.33
CA ARG A 132 14.67 -5.85 3.00
C ARG A 132 14.51 -7.28 3.53
N LEU A 133 15.48 -8.15 3.24
CA LEU A 133 15.45 -9.55 3.66
C LEU A 133 16.17 -9.81 4.99
N THR A 134 17.03 -8.88 5.43
CA THR A 134 17.79 -8.99 6.67
C THR A 134 17.21 -8.10 7.76
N GLY A 135 17.60 -8.36 9.01
CA GLY A 135 17.23 -7.51 10.13
C GLY A 135 17.79 -6.10 10.01
N ARG A 136 17.20 -5.18 10.74
CA ARG A 136 17.69 -3.80 10.82
C ARG A 136 19.01 -3.76 11.59
N ILE A 137 19.94 -2.90 11.13
CA ILE A 137 21.27 -2.77 11.70
C ILE A 137 21.31 -1.56 12.63
N SER A 138 21.93 -1.71 13.80
CA SER A 138 22.18 -0.59 14.71
C SER A 138 23.16 0.41 14.08
N LEU A 139 22.95 1.70 14.30
CA LEU A 139 23.87 2.73 13.83
C LEU A 139 25.26 2.60 14.46
N ASN A 140 25.36 1.91 15.60
CA ASN A 140 26.62 1.71 16.31
C ASN A 140 27.44 0.52 15.77
N ASP A 141 26.86 -0.29 14.88
CA ASP A 141 27.49 -1.49 14.31
C ASP A 141 28.09 -1.21 12.92
N GLU A 142 28.59 -0.01 12.67
CA GLU A 142 29.14 0.41 11.37
C GLU A 142 30.31 -0.47 10.89
N GLU A 143 31.02 -1.14 11.82
CA GLU A 143 32.17 -1.99 11.46
C GLU A 143 31.78 -3.40 10.98
N ASN A 144 30.52 -3.83 11.19
CA ASN A 144 30.06 -5.18 10.87
C ASN A 144 28.93 -5.22 9.81
N GLY A 145 28.70 -4.10 9.13
CA GLY A 145 27.64 -4.01 8.12
C GLY A 145 28.07 -4.45 6.72
#